data_78c8315dba7cfbe1986b2e8d1ce85d10
#
_entry.id   78c8315dba7cfbe1986b2e8d1ce85d10
#
_cell.length_a   1.000
_cell.length_b   1.000
_cell.length_c   1.000
_cell.angle_alpha   90.00
_cell.angle_beta   90.00
_cell.angle_gamma   90.00
#
_symmetry.space_group_name_H-M   'P 1'
#
loop_
_entity.id
_entity.type
_entity.pdbx_description
1 polymer ?
#
loop_
_entity_poly.entity_id
_entity_poly.type
_entity_poly.pdbx_seq_one_letter_code
_entity_poly.pdbx_strand_id
1 'polypeptide(L)'
;MVPDIDGQAGGAPPRKRADARRNEQALLAAAAAVFVKSGVEAPVRDIAAAAGVGMGTIYRHFPTRADLIIAVYRHQVDACAEAGPTLLASSDSPHAALTQWVDLFVDFLITKHGLAAAASS
;
A
#
# COMPACT_ATOMS: atom_id res chain seq x y z
N MET A 1 -30.78 -2.34 14.69
CA MET A 1 -30.55 -2.08 14.30
C MET A 1 -30.12 -1.47 14.09
N VAL A 2 -29.84 -1.41 13.90
CA VAL A 2 -29.43 -0.88 13.47
C VAL A 2 -29.00 -0.47 12.96
N PRO A 3 -28.96 -0.53 12.73
CA PRO A 3 -28.54 -0.10 12.03
C PRO A 3 -28.19 0.47 11.43
N ASP A 4 -28.23 0.47 11.21
CA ASP A 4 -27.97 0.97 10.47
C ASP A 4 -27.82 1.69 10.23
N ILE A 5 -28.00 1.73 10.60
CA ILE A 5 -27.86 2.51 10.55
C ILE A 5 -27.03 2.92 10.37
N ASP A 6 -26.56 2.77 10.40
CA ASP A 6 -25.78 3.10 10.17
C ASP A 6 -25.41 3.37 9.44
N GLY A 7 -25.57 2.90 9.49
CA GLY A 7 -25.00 3.12 8.64
C GLY A 7 -25.40 3.88 7.77
N GLN A 8 -26.03 4.09 7.86
CA GLN A 8 -26.22 4.94 7.16
C GLN A 8 -25.80 6.04 7.32
N ALA A 9 -25.81 6.11 8.30
CA ALA A 9 -25.40 7.41 8.23
C ALA A 9 -24.32 7.58 7.24
N GLY A 10 -24.64 7.79 6.09
CA GLY A 10 -23.70 8.00 5.07
C GLY A 10 -22.77 6.84 4.79
N GLY A 11 -22.99 5.73 5.43
CA GLY A 11 -22.15 4.59 5.20
C GLY A 11 -22.45 3.93 3.88
N ALA A 12 -21.42 3.65 3.07
CA ALA A 12 -21.60 2.84 1.88
C ALA A 12 -21.99 1.43 2.28
N PRO A 13 -22.69 0.68 1.41
CA PRO A 13 -22.95 -0.72 1.68
C PRO A 13 -21.66 -1.47 1.95
N PRO A 14 -21.66 -2.54 2.77
CA PRO A 14 -20.43 -3.27 3.09
C PRO A 14 -19.64 -3.71 1.88
N ARG A 15 -20.31 -4.12 0.81
CA ARG A 15 -19.63 -4.52 -0.42
C ARG A 15 -18.85 -3.35 -1.02
N LYS A 16 -19.43 -2.16 -1.07
CA LYS A 16 -18.75 -0.99 -1.62
C LYS A 16 -17.56 -0.58 -0.76
N ARG A 17 -17.71 -0.66 0.55
CA ARG A 17 -16.59 -0.36 1.44
C ARG A 17 -15.43 -1.35 1.25
N ALA A 18 -15.77 -2.63 1.08
CA ALA A 18 -14.76 -3.64 0.83
C ALA A 18 -14.07 -3.42 -0.51
N ASP A 19 -14.83 -3.04 -1.54
CA ASP A 19 -14.26 -2.74 -2.85
C ASP A 19 -13.37 -1.51 -2.81
N ALA A 20 -13.79 -0.47 -2.10
CA ALA A 20 -12.98 0.74 -1.96
C ALA A 20 -11.68 0.45 -1.23
N ARG A 21 -11.72 -0.40 -0.21
CA ARG A 21 -10.52 -0.79 0.53
C ARG A 21 -9.57 -1.59 -0.37
N ARG A 22 -10.10 -2.53 -1.16
CA ARG A 22 -9.28 -3.30 -2.09
C ARG A 22 -8.64 -2.39 -3.12
N ASN A 23 -9.38 -1.40 -3.61
CA ASN A 23 -8.86 -0.44 -4.58
C ASN A 23 -7.74 0.39 -3.97
N GLU A 24 -7.91 0.81 -2.73
CA GLU A 24 -6.87 1.56 -2.04
C GLU A 24 -5.63 0.70 -1.83
N GLN A 25 -5.80 -0.57 -1.41
CA GLN A 25 -4.68 -1.48 -1.25
C GLN A 25 -3.96 -1.73 -2.57
N ALA A 26 -4.70 -1.87 -3.66
CA ALA A 26 -4.11 -2.04 -4.98
C ALA A 26 -3.32 -0.80 -5.39
N LEU A 27 -3.85 0.38 -5.10
CA LEU A 27 -3.15 1.63 -5.38
C LEU A 27 -1.84 1.71 -4.59
N LEU A 28 -1.89 1.37 -3.30
CA LEU A 28 -0.69 1.40 -2.46
C LEU A 28 0.34 0.37 -2.90
N ALA A 29 -0.10 -0.81 -3.35
CA ALA A 29 0.80 -1.82 -3.88
C ALA A 29 1.49 -1.32 -5.15
N ALA A 30 0.75 -0.67 -6.05
CA ALA A 30 1.33 -0.10 -7.26
C ALA A 30 2.32 1.01 -6.93
N ALA A 31 1.96 1.88 -5.99
CA ALA A 31 2.85 2.95 -5.55
C ALA A 31 4.13 2.39 -4.93
N ALA A 32 4.01 1.34 -4.12
CA ALA A 32 5.17 0.70 -3.51
C ALA A 32 6.12 0.17 -4.59
N ALA A 33 5.59 -0.48 -5.62
CA ALA A 33 6.40 -1.01 -6.71
C ALA A 33 7.14 0.11 -7.46
N VAL A 34 6.46 1.23 -7.70
CA VAL A 34 7.07 2.38 -8.36
C VAL A 34 8.17 2.98 -7.48
N PHE A 35 7.92 3.11 -6.17
CA PHE A 35 8.92 3.67 -5.26
C PHE A 35 10.15 2.78 -5.15
N VAL A 36 9.97 1.47 -5.14
CA VAL A 36 11.11 0.54 -5.09
C VAL A 36 11.94 0.65 -6.36
N LYS A 37 11.28 0.74 -7.51
CA LYS A 37 11.97 0.77 -8.80
C LYS A 37 12.58 2.13 -9.09
N SER A 38 11.87 3.22 -8.79
CA SER A 38 12.24 4.55 -9.25
C SER A 38 12.49 5.55 -8.13
N GLY A 39 12.33 5.13 -6.86
CA GLY A 39 12.50 6.02 -5.73
C GLY A 39 11.23 6.76 -5.35
N VAL A 40 11.21 7.30 -4.13
CA VAL A 40 10.04 8.00 -3.61
C VAL A 40 9.78 9.34 -4.30
N GLU A 41 10.68 9.77 -5.16
CA GLU A 41 10.51 11.01 -5.92
C GLU A 41 9.85 10.77 -7.28
N ALA A 42 9.46 9.53 -7.57
CA ALA A 42 8.79 9.22 -8.82
C ALA A 42 7.54 10.10 -8.98
N PRO A 43 7.26 10.59 -10.20
CA PRO A 43 6.09 11.43 -10.43
C PRO A 43 4.79 10.69 -10.10
N VAL A 44 3.81 11.41 -9.55
CA VAL A 44 2.51 10.83 -9.23
C VAL A 44 1.86 10.24 -10.48
N ARG A 45 2.09 10.83 -11.66
CA ARG A 45 1.51 10.30 -12.89
C ARG A 45 2.02 8.88 -13.20
N ASP A 46 3.24 8.55 -12.81
CA ASP A 46 3.78 7.21 -13.01
C ASP A 46 3.05 6.22 -12.10
N ILE A 47 2.76 6.65 -10.88
CA ILE A 47 1.98 5.84 -9.94
C ILE A 47 0.56 5.65 -10.45
N ALA A 48 -0.04 6.71 -10.96
CA ALA A 48 -1.38 6.66 -11.53
C ALA A 48 -1.44 5.67 -12.70
N ALA A 49 -0.45 5.72 -13.57
CA ALA A 49 -0.37 4.80 -14.70
C ALA A 49 -0.22 3.35 -14.24
N ALA A 50 0.65 3.12 -13.24
CA ALA A 50 0.88 1.77 -12.72
C ALA A 50 -0.37 1.22 -12.04
N ALA A 51 -1.12 2.08 -11.36
CA ALA A 51 -2.33 1.68 -10.64
C ALA A 51 -3.57 1.63 -11.54
N GLY A 52 -3.49 2.21 -12.74
CA GLY A 52 -4.63 2.26 -13.63
C GLY A 52 -5.71 3.24 -13.19
N VAL A 53 -5.33 4.31 -12.53
CA VAL A 53 -6.26 5.33 -12.03
C VAL A 53 -5.82 6.72 -12.49
N GLY A 54 -6.71 7.70 -12.32
CA GLY A 54 -6.37 9.08 -12.60
C GLY A 54 -5.62 9.72 -11.44
N MET A 55 -4.87 10.77 -11.72
CA MET A 55 -4.13 11.50 -10.70
C MET A 55 -5.09 12.12 -9.67
N GLY A 56 -6.28 12.54 -10.11
CA GLY A 56 -7.28 13.08 -9.21
C GLY A 56 -7.70 12.09 -8.14
N THR A 57 -7.77 10.81 -8.51
CA THR A 57 -8.10 9.76 -7.55
C THR A 57 -7.02 9.65 -6.47
N ILE A 58 -5.76 9.72 -6.89
CA ILE A 58 -4.64 9.64 -5.93
C ILE A 58 -4.67 10.83 -4.98
N TYR A 59 -4.81 12.05 -5.50
CA TYR A 59 -4.81 13.24 -4.66
C TYR A 59 -6.05 13.33 -3.76
N ARG A 60 -7.13 12.66 -4.14
CA ARG A 60 -8.32 12.60 -3.30
C ARG A 60 -8.06 11.77 -2.04
N HIS A 61 -7.30 10.67 -2.18
CA HIS A 61 -6.94 9.83 -1.04
C HIS A 61 -5.72 10.36 -0.28
N PHE A 62 -4.78 10.95 -1.00
CA PHE A 62 -3.49 11.37 -0.42
C PHE A 62 -3.18 12.77 -0.94
N PRO A 63 -3.67 13.81 -0.25
CA PRO A 63 -3.56 15.19 -0.75
C PRO A 63 -2.14 15.67 -0.98
N THR A 64 -1.16 15.14 -0.24
CA THR A 64 0.23 15.52 -0.41
C THR A 64 1.08 14.30 -0.72
N ARG A 65 2.25 14.54 -1.30
CA ARG A 65 3.20 13.45 -1.55
C ARG A 65 3.60 12.77 -0.24
N ALA A 66 3.79 13.54 0.83
CA ALA A 66 4.13 12.98 2.14
C ALA A 66 3.05 12.02 2.62
N ASP A 67 1.77 12.38 2.44
CA ASP A 67 0.67 11.50 2.82
C ASP A 67 0.75 10.17 2.08
N LEU A 68 1.05 10.22 0.78
CA LEU A 68 1.17 9.02 -0.04
C LEU A 68 2.35 8.16 0.42
N ILE A 69 3.51 8.77 0.66
CA ILE A 69 4.70 8.03 1.09
C ILE A 69 4.45 7.35 2.42
N ILE A 70 3.84 8.05 3.37
CA ILE A 70 3.52 7.47 4.68
C ILE A 70 2.55 6.30 4.54
N ALA A 71 1.54 6.43 3.68
CA ALA A 71 0.57 5.37 3.46
C ALA A 71 1.23 4.13 2.83
N VAL A 72 2.14 4.35 1.89
CA VAL A 72 2.90 3.24 1.27
C VAL A 72 3.78 2.56 2.31
N TYR A 73 4.45 3.33 3.15
CA TYR A 73 5.27 2.80 4.22
C TYR A 73 4.45 1.89 5.15
N ARG A 74 3.28 2.39 5.60
CA ARG A 74 2.40 1.58 6.46
C ARG A 74 1.91 0.32 5.76
N HIS A 75 1.57 0.45 4.48
CA HIS A 75 1.14 -0.71 3.69
C HIS A 75 2.22 -1.78 3.67
N GLN A 76 3.49 -1.40 3.48
CA GLN A 76 4.59 -2.35 3.44
C GLN A 76 4.88 -2.97 4.82
N VAL A 77 4.77 -2.18 5.89
CA VAL A 77 4.92 -2.69 7.25
C VAL A 77 3.88 -3.77 7.52
N ASP A 78 2.63 -3.48 7.20
CA ASP A 78 1.53 -4.43 7.40
C ASP A 78 1.74 -5.68 6.55
N ALA A 79 2.16 -5.52 5.30
CA ALA A 79 2.41 -6.66 4.42
C ALA A 79 3.52 -7.55 4.97
N CYS A 80 4.59 -6.97 5.48
CA CYS A 80 5.68 -7.74 6.08
C CYS A 80 5.21 -8.47 7.34
N ALA A 81 4.42 -7.79 8.17
CA ALA A 81 3.94 -8.39 9.42
C ALA A 81 3.02 -9.58 9.15
N GLU A 82 2.19 -9.50 8.11
CA GLU A 82 1.23 -10.55 7.80
C GLU A 82 1.80 -11.65 6.92
N ALA A 83 2.88 -11.37 6.20
CA ALA A 83 3.39 -12.29 5.20
C ALA A 83 4.07 -13.52 5.80
N GLY A 84 4.68 -13.38 6.98
CA GLY A 84 5.43 -14.48 7.58
C GLY A 84 4.60 -15.76 7.70
N PRO A 85 3.49 -15.73 8.47
CA PRO A 85 2.66 -16.93 8.60
C PRO A 85 2.10 -17.41 7.26
N THR A 86 1.67 -16.48 6.41
CA THR A 86 1.10 -16.83 5.11
C THR A 86 2.13 -17.52 4.22
N LEU A 87 3.35 -17.01 4.17
CA LEU A 87 4.40 -17.60 3.36
C LEU A 87 4.82 -18.96 3.88
N LEU A 88 4.88 -19.13 5.21
CA LEU A 88 5.19 -20.42 5.80
C LEU A 88 4.12 -21.47 5.44
N ALA A 89 2.86 -21.04 5.41
CA ALA A 89 1.76 -21.94 5.11
C ALA A 89 1.69 -22.30 3.62
N SER A 90 2.07 -21.37 2.73
CA SER A 90 1.86 -21.52 1.28
C SER A 90 3.10 -21.87 0.49
N SER A 91 4.29 -21.72 1.06
CA SER A 91 5.53 -21.99 0.34
C SER A 91 5.91 -23.45 0.41
N ASP A 92 6.66 -23.91 -0.59
CA ASP A 92 7.08 -25.31 -0.69
C ASP A 92 8.07 -25.68 0.43
N SER A 93 8.79 -24.69 0.96
CA SER A 93 9.78 -24.96 1.99
C SER A 93 9.96 -23.73 2.86
N PRO A 94 10.46 -23.91 4.10
CA PRO A 94 10.80 -22.76 4.95
C PRO A 94 11.82 -21.84 4.31
N HIS A 95 12.75 -22.39 3.54
CA HIS A 95 13.75 -21.59 2.84
C HIS A 95 13.10 -20.65 1.81
N ALA A 96 12.17 -21.18 1.02
CA ALA A 96 11.45 -20.38 0.04
C ALA A 96 10.64 -19.28 0.72
N ALA A 97 9.99 -19.62 1.84
CA ALA A 97 9.22 -18.65 2.62
C ALA A 97 10.12 -17.51 3.12
N LEU A 98 11.27 -17.87 3.66
CA LEU A 98 12.22 -16.88 4.18
C LEU A 98 12.72 -15.97 3.05
N THR A 99 13.06 -16.54 1.91
CA THR A 99 13.55 -15.77 0.77
C THR A 99 12.50 -14.73 0.33
N GLN A 100 11.25 -15.14 0.21
CA GLN A 100 10.19 -14.25 -0.18
C GLN A 100 9.95 -13.16 0.87
N TRP A 101 10.02 -13.52 2.15
CA TRP A 101 9.84 -12.53 3.22
C TRP A 101 10.99 -11.51 3.22
N VAL A 102 12.22 -11.97 2.98
CA VAL A 102 13.39 -11.07 2.91
C VAL A 102 13.21 -10.07 1.76
N ASP A 103 12.67 -10.51 0.61
CA ASP A 103 12.41 -9.60 -0.50
C ASP A 103 11.43 -8.50 -0.10
N LEU A 104 10.36 -8.85 0.62
CA LEU A 104 9.41 -7.86 1.12
C LEU A 104 10.08 -6.90 2.09
N PHE A 105 10.93 -7.42 2.96
CA PHE A 105 11.63 -6.61 3.94
C PHE A 105 12.60 -5.63 3.28
N VAL A 106 13.29 -6.07 2.23
CA VAL A 106 14.18 -5.20 1.46
C VAL A 106 13.40 -4.06 0.81
N ASP A 107 12.24 -4.38 0.22
CA ASP A 107 11.38 -3.35 -0.39
C ASP A 107 10.93 -2.32 0.66
N PHE A 108 10.58 -2.80 1.85
CA PHE A 108 10.22 -1.94 2.96
C PHE A 108 11.38 -1.02 3.34
N LEU A 109 12.59 -1.55 3.41
CA LEU A 109 13.77 -0.75 3.77
C LEU A 109 14.07 0.33 2.72
N ILE A 110 13.87 0.02 1.46
CA ILE A 110 14.06 0.99 0.37
C ILE A 110 13.09 2.16 0.55
N THR A 111 11.82 1.87 0.82
CA THR A 111 10.82 2.91 1.03
C THR A 111 11.12 3.72 2.30
N LYS A 112 11.52 3.05 3.37
CA LYS A 112 11.85 3.71 4.63
C LYS A 112 13.02 4.68 4.44
N HIS A 113 14.03 4.27 3.69
CA HIS A 113 15.18 5.12 3.41
C HIS A 113 14.75 6.37 2.64
N GLY A 114 13.91 6.18 1.63
CA GLY A 114 13.38 7.29 0.84
C GLY A 114 12.52 8.24 1.68
N LEU A 115 11.71 7.69 2.58
CA LEU A 115 10.90 8.50 3.48
C LEU A 115 11.79 9.37 4.39
N ALA A 116 12.83 8.78 4.94
CA ALA A 116 13.76 9.51 5.78
C ALA A 116 14.44 10.65 5.00
N ALA A 117 14.86 10.38 3.76
CA ALA A 117 15.47 11.39 2.91
C ALA A 117 14.49 12.52 2.58
N ALA A 118 13.24 12.17 2.28
CA ALA A 118 12.22 13.16 1.97
C ALA A 118 11.90 14.03 3.18
N ALA A 119 11.89 13.44 4.37
CA ALA A 119 11.63 14.19 5.59
C ALA A 119 12.77 15.13 5.95
N SER A 120 13.99 14.81 5.52
CA SER A 120 15.16 15.64 5.78
C SER A 120 15.29 16.82 4.82
N SER A 121 14.63 16.76 3.70
CA SER A 121 14.66 17.84 2.74
C SER A 121 13.54 18.83 2.97
#